data_dd202f6f446e438922267a4c6e7ed04a
#
_entry.id   dd202f6f446e438922267a4c6e7ed04a
#
_cell.length_a   1.000
_cell.length_b   1.000
_cell.length_c   1.000
_cell.angle_alpha   90.00
_cell.angle_beta   90.00
_cell.angle_gamma   90.00
#
_symmetry.space_group_name_H-M   'P 1'
#
loop_
_entity.id
_entity.type
_entity.pdbx_description
1 polymer ?
#
loop_
_entity_poly.entity_id
_entity_poly.type
_entity_poly.pdbx_seq_one_letter_code
_entity_poly.pdbx_strand_id
1 'polypeptide(L)'
;MKHEFEKYCKDYENIENYQKALADNFKNWCCHHRLETHNSDGERRLVDISVEELQALRMYYKRPASELIFLPLGEHSALHNKEKYVGEKNPFYGRKHSEEAKEKMRETRKGKKLSEEARKKMSAASKGTRWFNNGEKCVRAKECPPGFVPGMLR
;
A
#
# COMPACT_ATOMS: atom_id res chain seq x y z
N MET A 1 22.63 15.41 0.67
CA MET A 1 21.62 14.54 0.00
C MET A 1 21.96 14.20 -1.47
N LYS A 2 22.42 15.14 -2.30
CA LYS A 2 22.74 14.83 -3.72
C LYS A 2 23.79 13.71 -3.89
N HIS A 3 24.84 13.67 -3.07
CA HIS A 3 25.90 12.65 -3.13
C HIS A 3 25.46 11.24 -2.67
N GLU A 4 24.30 11.10 -2.04
CA GLU A 4 23.85 9.81 -1.53
C GLU A 4 23.34 8.88 -2.63
N PHE A 5 22.81 9.43 -3.73
CA PHE A 5 22.28 8.66 -4.85
C PHE A 5 23.34 8.27 -5.89
N GLU A 6 24.48 8.98 -5.94
CA GLU A 6 25.57 8.68 -6.88
C GLU A 6 26.12 7.26 -6.75
N LYS A 7 26.03 6.67 -5.55
CA LYS A 7 26.42 5.27 -5.32
C LYS A 7 25.54 4.29 -6.08
N TYR A 8 24.26 4.61 -6.28
CA TYR A 8 23.31 3.77 -7.01
C TYR A 8 23.38 4.00 -8.52
N CYS A 9 23.43 5.26 -8.93
CA CYS A 9 23.47 5.66 -10.33
C CYS A 9 24.27 6.95 -10.47
N LYS A 10 25.20 7.00 -11.44
CA LYS A 10 25.95 8.22 -11.76
C LYS A 10 25.02 9.32 -12.28
N ASP A 11 24.08 8.92 -13.13
CA ASP A 11 23.12 9.82 -13.77
C ASP A 11 21.78 9.80 -13.02
N TYR A 12 21.81 9.92 -11.68
CA TYR A 12 20.65 9.78 -10.78
C TYR A 12 19.51 10.76 -11.08
N GLU A 13 19.80 11.90 -11.74
CA GLU A 13 18.79 12.88 -12.15
C GLU A 13 17.86 12.33 -13.27
N ASN A 14 18.31 11.30 -13.98
CA ASN A 14 17.54 10.60 -15.00
C ASN A 14 16.71 9.42 -14.45
N ILE A 15 16.80 9.14 -13.16
CA ILE A 15 15.96 8.12 -12.51
C ILE A 15 14.50 8.54 -12.57
N GLU A 16 13.62 7.63 -12.93
CA GLU A 16 12.17 7.89 -12.97
C GLU A 16 11.67 8.49 -11.65
N ASN A 17 10.78 9.47 -11.75
CA ASN A 17 10.22 10.28 -10.64
C ASN A 17 11.23 11.14 -9.87
N TYR A 18 12.47 11.31 -10.33
CA TYR A 18 13.45 12.17 -9.67
C TYR A 18 12.90 13.58 -9.38
N GLN A 19 12.30 14.24 -10.39
CA GLN A 19 11.78 15.61 -10.23
C GLN A 19 10.65 15.69 -9.19
N LYS A 20 9.81 14.67 -9.10
CA LYS A 20 8.76 14.60 -8.08
C LYS A 20 9.35 14.46 -6.67
N ALA A 21 10.32 13.54 -6.52
CA ALA A 21 11.01 13.34 -5.26
C ALA A 21 11.80 14.60 -4.84
N LEU A 22 12.43 15.29 -5.79
CA LEU A 22 13.15 16.54 -5.56
C LEU A 22 12.20 17.66 -5.07
N ALA A 23 11.01 17.79 -5.65
CA ALA A 23 10.01 18.77 -5.23
C ALA A 23 9.59 18.58 -3.77
N ASP A 24 9.58 17.34 -3.28
CA ASP A 24 9.32 16.98 -1.88
C ASP A 24 10.59 16.93 -1.02
N ASN A 25 11.73 17.40 -1.52
CA ASN A 25 13.05 17.28 -0.88
C ASN A 25 13.37 15.84 -0.46
N PHE A 26 12.96 14.85 -1.25
CA PHE A 26 13.09 13.41 -1.00
C PHE A 26 12.45 12.94 0.32
N LYS A 27 11.60 13.74 0.93
CA LYS A 27 10.90 13.37 2.16
C LYS A 27 9.89 12.26 1.87
N ASN A 28 10.02 11.13 2.57
CA ASN A 28 9.19 9.94 2.36
C ASN A 28 9.31 9.32 0.97
N TRP A 29 10.42 9.53 0.28
CA TRP A 29 10.76 8.86 -0.96
C TRP A 29 11.95 7.92 -0.76
N CYS A 30 12.01 6.85 -1.53
CA CYS A 30 13.15 5.93 -1.60
C CYS A 30 13.50 5.63 -3.05
N CYS A 31 14.78 5.37 -3.29
CA CYS A 31 15.26 4.84 -4.55
C CYS A 31 15.10 3.31 -4.52
N HIS A 32 14.31 2.77 -5.44
CA HIS A 32 14.00 1.36 -5.53
C HIS A 32 14.67 0.76 -6.77
N HIS A 33 15.27 -0.42 -6.60
CA HIS A 33 15.76 -1.24 -7.70
C HIS A 33 14.61 -2.03 -8.33
N ARG A 34 14.35 -1.83 -9.59
CA ARG A 34 13.32 -2.60 -10.33
C ARG A 34 13.64 -4.10 -10.31
N LEU A 35 14.94 -4.45 -10.33
CA LEU A 35 15.41 -5.84 -10.26
C LEU A 35 15.06 -6.56 -8.96
N GLU A 36 14.74 -5.86 -7.89
CA GLU A 36 14.26 -6.48 -6.64
C GLU A 36 12.90 -7.16 -6.83
N THR A 37 12.03 -6.58 -7.65
CA THR A 37 10.65 -7.00 -7.82
C THR A 37 10.26 -7.37 -9.25
N HIS A 38 11.13 -7.09 -10.25
CA HIS A 38 10.86 -7.32 -11.67
C HIS A 38 12.00 -8.09 -12.32
N ASN A 39 11.68 -8.93 -13.29
CA ASN A 39 12.66 -9.61 -14.13
C ASN A 39 13.20 -8.65 -15.21
N SER A 40 14.14 -9.15 -16.05
CA SER A 40 14.73 -8.36 -17.15
C SER A 40 13.70 -7.89 -18.18
N ASP A 41 12.58 -8.58 -18.29
CA ASP A 41 11.53 -8.26 -19.27
C ASP A 41 10.50 -7.25 -18.70
N GLY A 42 10.74 -6.77 -17.48
CA GLY A 42 9.88 -5.82 -16.79
C GLY A 42 8.65 -6.43 -16.14
N GLU A 43 8.51 -7.76 -16.17
CA GLU A 43 7.43 -8.47 -15.48
C GLU A 43 7.73 -8.61 -14.00
N ARG A 44 6.68 -8.56 -13.18
CA ARG A 44 6.81 -8.74 -11.75
C ARG A 44 7.28 -10.17 -11.43
N ARG A 45 8.26 -10.28 -10.53
CA ARG A 45 8.76 -11.58 -10.06
C ARG A 45 7.73 -12.27 -9.17
N LEU A 46 7.73 -13.60 -9.19
CA LEU A 46 7.00 -14.44 -8.24
C LEU A 46 7.65 -14.38 -6.85
N VAL A 47 8.98 -14.21 -6.81
CA VAL A 47 9.78 -14.09 -5.58
C VAL A 47 10.69 -12.90 -5.72
N ASP A 48 10.68 -12.00 -4.73
CA ASP A 48 11.56 -10.84 -4.70
C ASP A 48 13.02 -11.30 -4.50
N ILE A 49 13.97 -10.61 -5.16
CA ILE A 49 15.39 -10.77 -4.88
C ILE A 49 15.76 -9.86 -3.71
N SER A 50 16.50 -10.36 -2.75
CA SER A 50 16.95 -9.57 -1.62
C SER A 50 18.06 -8.58 -2.01
N VAL A 51 18.22 -7.53 -1.19
CA VAL A 51 19.30 -6.55 -1.36
C VAL A 51 20.66 -7.24 -1.27
N GLU A 52 20.80 -8.21 -0.37
CA GLU A 52 22.04 -8.98 -0.15
C GLU A 52 22.41 -9.79 -1.40
N GLU A 53 21.41 -10.40 -2.05
CA GLU A 53 21.63 -11.13 -3.30
C GLU A 53 22.05 -10.20 -4.44
N LEU A 54 21.39 -9.04 -4.60
CA LEU A 54 21.78 -8.04 -5.60
C LEU A 54 23.21 -7.50 -5.34
N GLN A 55 23.59 -7.32 -4.09
CA GLN A 55 24.96 -6.92 -3.71
C GLN A 55 25.98 -8.01 -4.03
N ALA A 56 25.66 -9.27 -3.71
CA ALA A 56 26.52 -10.41 -4.03
C ALA A 56 26.75 -10.57 -5.55
N LEU A 57 25.72 -10.32 -6.34
CA LEU A 57 25.77 -10.31 -7.80
C LEU A 57 26.39 -9.03 -8.38
N ARG A 58 26.78 -8.06 -7.56
CA ARG A 58 27.28 -6.73 -7.94
C ARG A 58 26.27 -5.94 -8.80
N MET A 59 24.99 -6.18 -8.60
CA MET A 59 23.89 -5.59 -9.34
C MET A 59 23.09 -4.55 -8.51
N TYR A 60 23.64 -4.10 -7.38
CA TYR A 60 22.96 -3.15 -6.50
C TYR A 60 23.44 -1.71 -6.70
N TYR A 61 24.74 -1.49 -6.89
CA TYR A 61 25.34 -0.18 -7.08
C TYR A 61 25.75 0.08 -8.53
N LYS A 62 25.88 1.36 -8.90
CA LYS A 62 26.32 1.80 -10.23
C LYS A 62 25.45 1.25 -11.37
N ARG A 63 24.15 1.25 -11.16
CA ARG A 63 23.18 0.75 -12.15
C ARG A 63 22.73 1.84 -13.10
N PRO A 64 22.26 1.48 -14.31
CA PRO A 64 21.61 2.42 -15.21
C PRO A 64 20.35 3.04 -14.56
N ALA A 65 20.06 4.30 -14.88
CA ALA A 65 18.87 4.97 -14.36
C ALA A 65 17.56 4.24 -14.69
N SER A 66 17.50 3.53 -15.82
CA SER A 66 16.35 2.72 -16.25
C SER A 66 16.00 1.56 -15.32
N GLU A 67 16.96 1.07 -14.53
CA GLU A 67 16.76 0.00 -13.53
C GLU A 67 16.34 0.54 -12.16
N LEU A 68 16.22 1.84 -12.02
CA LEU A 68 15.91 2.51 -10.78
C LEU A 68 14.64 3.34 -10.91
N ILE A 69 13.96 3.55 -9.78
CA ILE A 69 12.78 4.41 -9.70
C ILE A 69 12.69 5.03 -8.31
N PHE A 70 12.33 6.30 -8.21
CA PHE A 70 11.93 6.90 -6.95
C PHE A 70 10.46 6.59 -6.68
N LEU A 71 10.18 5.98 -5.53
CA LEU A 71 8.84 5.64 -5.05
C LEU A 71 8.57 6.28 -3.71
N PRO A 72 7.34 6.76 -3.46
CA PRO A 72 6.90 7.07 -2.09
C PRO A 72 7.00 5.82 -1.21
N LEU A 73 7.38 5.98 0.06
CA LEU A 73 7.56 4.86 1.00
C LEU A 73 6.36 3.92 1.09
N GLY A 74 5.13 4.47 0.98
CA GLY A 74 3.91 3.67 0.98
C GLY A 74 3.79 2.77 -0.25
N GLU A 75 4.12 3.28 -1.43
CA GLU A 75 4.10 2.51 -2.68
C GLU A 75 5.21 1.46 -2.69
N HIS A 76 6.42 1.82 -2.24
CA HIS A 76 7.53 0.89 -2.10
C HIS A 76 7.19 -0.28 -1.17
N SER A 77 6.63 0.03 0.02
CA SER A 77 6.17 -1.01 0.94
C SER A 77 5.08 -1.90 0.35
N ALA A 78 4.13 -1.31 -0.38
CA ALA A 78 3.07 -2.07 -1.04
C ALA A 78 3.63 -3.00 -2.13
N LEU A 79 4.65 -2.54 -2.86
CA LEU A 79 5.30 -3.31 -3.92
C LEU A 79 5.93 -4.59 -3.39
N HIS A 80 6.68 -4.50 -2.27
CA HIS A 80 7.31 -5.67 -1.65
C HIS A 80 6.34 -6.54 -0.83
N ASN A 81 5.31 -5.96 -0.23
CA ASN A 81 4.46 -6.66 0.73
C ASN A 81 3.15 -7.19 0.14
N LYS A 82 2.83 -6.89 -1.12
CA LYS A 82 1.53 -7.20 -1.74
C LYS A 82 1.11 -8.67 -1.61
N GLU A 83 2.07 -9.59 -1.55
CA GLU A 83 1.83 -11.04 -1.45
C GLU A 83 2.37 -11.65 -0.15
N LYS A 84 3.24 -10.92 0.55
CA LYS A 84 3.97 -11.43 1.71
C LYS A 84 3.09 -11.64 2.94
N TYR A 85 2.05 -10.82 3.09
CA TYR A 85 1.20 -10.78 4.28
C TYR A 85 -0.30 -10.95 3.95
N VAL A 86 -0.63 -11.76 2.95
CA VAL A 86 -2.03 -12.04 2.57
C VAL A 86 -2.47 -13.39 3.13
N GLY A 87 -3.67 -13.43 3.71
CA GLY A 87 -4.24 -14.67 4.25
C GLY A 87 -3.36 -15.32 5.29
N GLU A 88 -3.13 -16.62 5.19
CA GLU A 88 -2.35 -17.42 6.17
C GLU A 88 -0.88 -17.01 6.29
N LYS A 89 -0.32 -16.35 5.27
CA LYS A 89 1.04 -15.79 5.34
C LYS A 89 1.15 -14.59 6.27
N ASN A 90 0.03 -13.98 6.66
CA ASN A 90 0.02 -12.89 7.62
C ASN A 90 0.25 -13.45 9.03
N PRO A 91 1.31 -13.02 9.78
CA PRO A 91 1.55 -13.48 11.15
C PRO A 91 0.38 -13.25 12.12
N PHE A 92 -0.53 -12.35 11.78
CA PHE A 92 -1.73 -12.03 12.55
C PHE A 92 -3.01 -12.68 11.99
N TYR A 93 -2.90 -13.49 10.92
CA TYR A 93 -4.05 -14.17 10.34
C TYR A 93 -4.72 -15.08 11.39
N GLY A 94 -6.02 -14.97 11.54
CA GLY A 94 -6.80 -15.71 12.52
C GLY A 94 -6.60 -15.30 14.00
N ARG A 95 -5.65 -14.43 14.30
CA ARG A 95 -5.43 -13.94 15.68
C ARG A 95 -6.40 -12.81 16.01
N LYS A 96 -6.93 -12.85 17.23
CA LYS A 96 -7.75 -11.77 17.78
C LYS A 96 -6.91 -10.98 18.79
N HIS A 97 -7.12 -9.68 18.84
CA HIS A 97 -6.53 -8.86 19.90
C HIS A 97 -6.99 -9.36 21.27
N SER A 98 -6.10 -9.35 22.26
CA SER A 98 -6.47 -9.62 23.65
C SER A 98 -7.51 -8.60 24.14
N GLU A 99 -8.30 -8.94 25.16
CA GLU A 99 -9.29 -8.01 25.72
C GLU A 99 -8.63 -6.75 26.28
N GLU A 100 -7.44 -6.89 26.87
CA GLU A 100 -6.66 -5.74 27.33
C GLU A 100 -6.26 -4.81 26.16
N ALA A 101 -5.79 -5.37 25.05
CA ALA A 101 -5.46 -4.58 23.86
C ALA A 101 -6.71 -3.90 23.26
N LYS A 102 -7.84 -4.59 23.24
CA LYS A 102 -9.12 -4.04 22.79
C LYS A 102 -9.57 -2.88 23.69
N GLU A 103 -9.41 -3.01 25.02
CA GLU A 103 -9.77 -1.96 25.95
C GLU A 103 -8.90 -0.73 25.79
N LYS A 104 -7.57 -0.88 25.68
CA LYS A 104 -6.66 0.22 25.35
C LYS A 104 -7.04 0.94 24.05
N MET A 105 -7.43 0.18 23.01
CA MET A 105 -7.91 0.76 21.75
C MET A 105 -9.23 1.52 21.93
N ARG A 106 -10.16 1.02 22.77
CA ARG A 106 -11.42 1.71 23.08
C ARG A 106 -11.15 3.03 23.80
N GLU A 107 -10.33 3.00 24.84
CA GLU A 107 -9.96 4.18 25.61
C GLU A 107 -9.29 5.25 24.71
N THR A 108 -8.34 4.82 23.86
CA THR A 108 -7.65 5.72 22.94
C THR A 108 -8.61 6.38 21.93
N ARG A 109 -9.72 5.72 21.60
CA ARG A 109 -10.73 6.23 20.66
C ARG A 109 -11.87 6.97 21.34
N LYS A 110 -12.07 6.76 22.65
CA LYS A 110 -13.13 7.36 23.44
C LYS A 110 -13.06 8.87 23.37
N GLY A 111 -14.15 9.51 22.99
CA GLY A 111 -14.26 10.95 22.86
C GLY A 111 -13.61 11.59 21.63
N LYS A 112 -12.87 10.83 20.81
CA LYS A 112 -12.32 11.35 19.56
C LYS A 112 -13.42 11.49 18.51
N LYS A 113 -13.72 12.73 18.12
CA LYS A 113 -14.62 13.02 17.01
C LYS A 113 -13.85 12.98 15.70
N LEU A 114 -14.46 12.41 14.68
CA LEU A 114 -13.92 12.48 13.32
C LEU A 114 -13.85 13.93 12.87
N SER A 115 -12.81 14.29 12.12
CA SER A 115 -12.69 15.60 11.50
C SER A 115 -13.92 15.88 10.62
N GLU A 116 -14.25 17.14 10.45
CA GLU A 116 -15.39 17.53 9.62
C GLU A 116 -15.21 17.08 8.18
N GLU A 117 -13.99 17.12 7.66
CA GLU A 117 -13.66 16.61 6.34
C GLU A 117 -13.89 15.09 6.23
N ALA A 118 -13.44 14.30 7.22
CA ALA A 118 -13.68 12.86 7.24
C ALA A 118 -15.19 12.54 7.30
N ARG A 119 -15.94 13.30 8.10
CA ARG A 119 -17.41 13.17 8.17
C ARG A 119 -18.07 13.49 6.83
N LYS A 120 -17.64 14.55 6.14
CA LYS A 120 -18.15 14.91 4.81
C LYS A 120 -17.85 13.81 3.78
N LYS A 121 -16.61 13.27 3.77
CA LYS A 121 -16.23 12.14 2.89
C LYS A 121 -17.10 10.91 3.14
N MET A 122 -17.29 10.53 4.40
CA MET A 122 -18.15 9.38 4.77
C MET A 122 -19.61 9.60 4.37
N SER A 123 -20.14 10.80 4.60
CA SER A 123 -21.50 11.18 4.19
C SER A 123 -21.65 11.11 2.68
N ALA A 124 -20.71 11.66 1.92
CA ALA A 124 -20.74 11.62 0.46
C ALA A 124 -20.69 10.19 -0.08
N ALA A 125 -19.84 9.33 0.49
CA ALA A 125 -19.73 7.93 0.11
C ALA A 125 -21.02 7.14 0.40
N SER A 126 -21.74 7.52 1.47
CA SER A 126 -23.00 6.86 1.87
C SER A 126 -24.23 7.42 1.18
N LYS A 127 -24.12 8.61 0.57
CA LYS A 127 -25.26 9.31 -0.04
C LYS A 127 -25.85 8.49 -1.19
N GLY A 128 -27.17 8.27 -1.14
CA GLY A 128 -27.91 7.52 -2.16
C GLY A 128 -27.78 5.99 -2.06
N THR A 129 -27.04 5.46 -1.08
CA THR A 129 -26.98 4.01 -0.88
C THR A 129 -28.14 3.53 -0.03
N ARG A 130 -28.66 2.33 -0.35
CA ARG A 130 -29.72 1.64 0.39
C ARG A 130 -29.28 0.22 0.73
N TRP A 131 -29.94 -0.39 1.69
CA TRP A 131 -29.73 -1.78 2.04
C TRP A 131 -30.55 -2.69 1.14
N PHE A 132 -29.94 -3.78 0.71
CA PHE A 132 -30.54 -4.87 -0.05
C PHE A 132 -30.13 -6.19 0.57
N ASN A 133 -30.99 -7.20 0.49
CA ASN A 133 -30.70 -8.55 0.98
C ASN A 133 -31.11 -9.61 -0.04
N ASN A 134 -30.51 -10.79 0.04
CA ASN A 134 -30.87 -11.96 -0.77
C ASN A 134 -31.34 -13.15 0.09
N GLY A 135 -31.76 -12.92 1.33
CA GLY A 135 -32.13 -13.95 2.29
C GLY A 135 -30.98 -14.50 3.12
N GLU A 136 -29.74 -14.39 2.64
CA GLU A 136 -28.53 -14.88 3.34
C GLU A 136 -27.65 -13.74 3.86
N LYS A 137 -27.49 -12.70 3.06
CA LYS A 137 -26.63 -11.55 3.38
C LYS A 137 -27.26 -10.22 3.00
N CYS A 138 -26.82 -9.17 3.69
CA CYS A 138 -27.14 -7.79 3.36
C CYS A 138 -25.98 -7.10 2.67
N VAL A 139 -26.25 -6.31 1.66
CA VAL A 139 -25.29 -5.42 1.00
C VAL A 139 -25.83 -4.00 0.96
N ARG A 140 -24.94 -3.02 0.95
CA ARG A 140 -25.29 -1.61 0.79
C ARG A 140 -24.82 -1.14 -0.58
N ALA A 141 -25.75 -0.71 -1.42
CA ALA A 141 -25.47 -0.28 -2.79
C ALA A 141 -26.35 0.91 -3.19
N LYS A 142 -26.01 1.60 -4.27
CA LYS A 142 -26.85 2.65 -4.86
C LYS A 142 -28.02 2.06 -5.64
N GLU A 143 -27.77 0.96 -6.32
CA GLU A 143 -28.73 0.22 -7.12
C GLU A 143 -28.90 -1.19 -6.57
N CYS A 144 -30.07 -1.79 -6.79
CA CYS A 144 -30.34 -3.15 -6.33
C CYS A 144 -29.48 -4.15 -7.12
N PRO A 145 -28.57 -4.90 -6.47
CA PRO A 145 -27.83 -5.94 -7.16
C PRO A 145 -28.74 -7.06 -7.66
N PRO A 146 -28.39 -7.76 -8.75
CA PRO A 146 -29.14 -8.91 -9.22
C PRO A 146 -29.32 -9.97 -8.11
N GLY A 147 -30.53 -10.48 -7.94
CA GLY A 147 -30.86 -11.47 -6.90
C GLY A 147 -31.03 -10.91 -5.49
N PHE A 148 -31.06 -9.58 -5.33
CA PHE A 148 -31.33 -8.93 -4.04
C PHE A 148 -32.67 -8.19 -4.07
N VAL A 149 -33.26 -8.00 -2.89
CA VAL A 149 -34.46 -7.22 -2.67
C VAL A 149 -34.16 -6.06 -1.70
N PRO A 150 -34.88 -4.94 -1.78
CA PRO A 150 -34.71 -3.83 -0.85
C PRO A 150 -34.99 -4.22 0.60
N GLY A 151 -34.14 -3.73 1.52
CA GLY A 151 -34.30 -3.93 2.95
C GLY A 151 -33.11 -4.69 3.59
N MET A 152 -33.17 -4.77 4.91
CA MET A 152 -32.21 -5.59 5.71
C MET A 152 -32.89 -6.90 6.11
N LEU A 153 -32.10 -7.96 6.29
CA LEU A 153 -32.54 -9.16 7.00
C LEU A 153 -32.89 -8.78 8.43
N ARG A 154 -34.04 -9.23 8.91
CA ARG A 154 -34.49 -9.09 10.30
C ARG A 154 -34.04 -10.29 11.11
#